data_36deeca1679eb34b237cacf82b88ba7f
#
_entry.id   36deeca1679eb34b237cacf82b88ba7f
#
_cell.length_a   1.000
_cell.length_b   1.000
_cell.length_c   1.000
_cell.angle_alpha   90.00
_cell.angle_beta   90.00
_cell.angle_gamma   90.00
#
_symmetry.space_group_name_H-M   'P 1'
#
loop_
_entity.id
_entity.type
_entity.pdbx_description
1 polymer ?
#
loop_
_entity_poly.entity_id
_entity_poly.type
_entity_poly.pdbx_seq_one_letter_code
_entity_poly.pdbx_strand_id
1 'polypeptide(L)'
;SVLMPELPLTVIEWEEWGDPLHDPEVYAYMKSYAPYENVGEHRYPKILAITSLNDTRVLYVEPAKWVARLREVGADVIMKTEMVAGHGGASGRYSTWKDRAFEYAWVLDTLGLAQDTGAK
;
A
#
# COMPACT_ATOMS: atom_id res chain seq x y z
N SER A 1 -2.82 -2.71 -9.38
CA SER A 1 -2.59 -4.14 -9.14
C SER A 1 -2.22 -4.87 -10.41
N VAL A 2 -1.40 -5.91 -10.26
CA VAL A 2 -0.95 -6.74 -11.40
C VAL A 2 -2.11 -7.43 -12.14
N LEU A 3 -3.24 -7.62 -11.48
CA LEU A 3 -4.45 -8.16 -12.09
C LEU A 3 -5.45 -7.10 -12.59
N MET A 4 -5.02 -5.84 -12.66
CA MET A 4 -5.78 -4.75 -13.29
C MET A 4 -5.06 -4.34 -14.60
N PRO A 5 -5.21 -5.13 -15.68
CA PRO A 5 -4.34 -5.06 -16.85
C PRO A 5 -4.51 -3.80 -17.69
N GLU A 6 -5.62 -3.07 -17.52
CA GLU A 6 -5.91 -1.86 -18.29
C GLU A 6 -5.39 -0.58 -17.62
N LEU A 7 -4.78 -0.67 -16.44
CA LEU A 7 -4.15 0.49 -15.81
C LEU A 7 -2.94 0.95 -16.61
N PRO A 8 -2.73 2.27 -16.77
CA PRO A 8 -1.65 2.80 -17.61
C PRO A 8 -0.27 2.25 -17.28
N LEU A 9 0.05 2.08 -16.00
CA LEU A 9 1.33 1.53 -15.58
C LEU A 9 1.44 0.04 -15.90
N THR A 10 0.37 -0.72 -15.73
CA THR A 10 0.35 -2.16 -16.00
C THR A 10 0.53 -2.47 -17.48
N VAL A 11 -0.11 -1.69 -18.37
CA VAL A 11 -0.01 -1.89 -19.83
C VAL A 11 1.43 -1.79 -20.34
N ILE A 12 2.19 -0.82 -19.85
CA ILE A 12 3.58 -0.63 -20.29
C ILE A 12 4.54 -1.69 -19.74
N GLU A 13 4.09 -2.48 -18.78
CA GLU A 13 4.88 -3.53 -18.14
C GLU A 13 4.59 -4.95 -18.70
N TRP A 14 3.70 -5.09 -19.68
CA TRP A 14 3.34 -6.39 -20.24
C TRP A 14 4.52 -7.12 -20.88
N GLU A 15 5.45 -6.39 -21.47
CA GLU A 15 6.66 -6.99 -22.06
C GLU A 15 7.61 -7.55 -20.99
N GLU A 16 7.60 -6.96 -19.79
CA GLU A 16 8.49 -7.36 -18.70
C GLU A 16 7.87 -8.47 -17.82
N TRP A 17 6.61 -8.32 -17.44
CA TRP A 17 5.93 -9.20 -16.47
C TRP A 17 4.95 -10.18 -17.10
N GLY A 18 4.61 -9.97 -18.36
CA GLY A 18 3.60 -10.72 -19.07
C GLY A 18 2.24 -10.03 -19.10
N ASP A 19 1.41 -10.49 -20.03
CA ASP A 19 0.06 -9.95 -20.26
C ASP A 19 -1.01 -10.86 -19.65
N PRO A 20 -1.52 -10.53 -18.44
CA PRO A 20 -2.53 -11.35 -17.78
C PRO A 20 -3.91 -11.26 -18.44
N LEU A 21 -4.12 -10.31 -19.37
CA LEU A 21 -5.40 -10.17 -20.07
C LEU A 21 -5.56 -11.22 -21.18
N HIS A 22 -4.47 -11.53 -21.88
CA HIS A 22 -4.51 -12.41 -23.06
C HIS A 22 -3.84 -13.78 -22.82
N ASP A 23 -3.11 -13.95 -21.69
CA ASP A 23 -2.43 -15.20 -21.37
C ASP A 23 -2.92 -15.76 -20.02
N PRO A 24 -3.69 -16.88 -20.04
CA PRO A 24 -4.23 -17.49 -18.82
C PRO A 24 -3.15 -18.03 -17.87
N GLU A 25 -2.00 -18.46 -18.39
CA GLU A 25 -0.89 -18.95 -17.54
C GLU A 25 -0.24 -17.79 -16.80
N VAL A 26 -0.02 -16.66 -17.48
CA VAL A 26 0.45 -15.42 -16.87
C VAL A 26 -0.52 -14.94 -15.81
N TYR A 27 -1.82 -14.93 -16.11
CA TYR A 27 -2.85 -14.57 -15.14
C TYR A 27 -2.80 -15.46 -13.88
N ALA A 28 -2.77 -16.77 -14.07
CA ALA A 28 -2.72 -17.70 -12.95
C ALA A 28 -1.45 -17.52 -12.10
N TYR A 29 -0.30 -17.31 -12.74
CA TYR A 29 0.95 -17.03 -12.07
C TYR A 29 0.90 -15.72 -11.28
N MET A 30 0.48 -14.63 -11.88
CA MET A 30 0.34 -13.33 -11.21
C MET A 30 -0.65 -13.39 -10.05
N LYS A 31 -1.75 -14.08 -10.19
CA LYS A 31 -2.73 -14.28 -9.12
C LYS A 31 -2.14 -14.99 -7.92
N SER A 32 -1.17 -15.87 -8.11
CA SER A 32 -0.55 -16.62 -7.01
C SER A 32 0.22 -15.73 -6.01
N TYR A 33 0.64 -14.54 -6.42
CA TYR A 33 1.35 -13.60 -5.55
C TYR A 33 0.69 -12.21 -5.44
N ALA A 34 -0.41 -11.98 -6.13
CA ALA A 34 -1.11 -10.70 -6.07
C ALA A 34 -1.60 -10.39 -4.64
N PRO A 35 -1.26 -9.22 -4.06
CA PRO A 35 -1.48 -8.98 -2.63
C PRO A 35 -2.95 -9.06 -2.20
N TYR A 36 -3.87 -8.53 -3.02
CA TYR A 36 -5.29 -8.52 -2.68
C TYR A 36 -5.90 -9.92 -2.67
N GLU A 37 -5.60 -10.71 -3.68
CA GLU A 37 -6.15 -12.05 -3.88
C GLU A 37 -5.62 -13.07 -2.86
N ASN A 38 -4.45 -12.78 -2.28
CA ASN A 38 -3.80 -13.66 -1.31
C ASN A 38 -3.98 -13.22 0.15
N VAL A 39 -4.85 -12.26 0.42
CA VAL A 39 -5.27 -11.99 1.80
C VAL A 39 -6.13 -13.15 2.30
N GLY A 40 -5.72 -13.75 3.41
CA GLY A 40 -6.38 -14.90 4.02
C GLY A 40 -6.17 -14.95 5.53
N GLU A 41 -6.49 -16.06 6.14
CA GLU A 41 -6.31 -16.31 7.57
C GLU A 41 -4.82 -16.57 7.89
N HIS A 42 -4.04 -15.49 7.92
CA HIS A 42 -2.63 -15.49 8.28
C HIS A 42 -2.38 -14.60 9.48
N ARG A 43 -1.30 -14.88 10.20
CA ARG A 43 -0.82 -13.96 11.23
C ARG A 43 -0.04 -12.82 10.57
N TYR A 44 -0.72 -11.69 10.37
CA TYR A 44 -0.09 -10.50 9.83
C TYR A 44 0.68 -9.72 10.90
N PRO A 45 1.83 -9.11 10.57
CA PRO A 45 2.42 -8.08 11.41
C PRO A 45 1.52 -6.84 11.42
N LYS A 46 1.82 -5.87 12.28
CA LYS A 46 1.22 -4.53 12.15
C LYS A 46 1.61 -3.92 10.81
N ILE A 47 0.67 -3.29 10.14
CA ILE A 47 0.85 -2.73 8.79
C ILE A 47 0.51 -1.25 8.80
N LEU A 48 1.39 -0.43 8.24
CA LEU A 48 1.11 0.96 7.87
C LEU A 48 1.06 1.05 6.34
N ALA A 49 -0.13 1.26 5.80
CA ALA A 49 -0.34 1.49 4.37
C ALA A 49 -0.42 2.99 4.09
N ILE A 50 0.41 3.48 3.16
CA ILE A 50 0.45 4.89 2.78
C ILE A 50 0.06 5.02 1.32
N THR A 51 -0.84 5.94 1.02
CA THR A 51 -1.30 6.23 -0.34
C THR A 51 -1.59 7.70 -0.52
N SER A 52 -1.81 8.13 -1.76
CA SER A 52 -2.24 9.48 -2.10
C SER A 52 -3.53 9.45 -2.91
N LEU A 53 -4.47 10.34 -2.60
CA LEU A 53 -5.76 10.41 -3.29
C LEU A 53 -5.58 10.71 -4.78
N ASN A 54 -4.63 11.57 -5.12
CA ASN A 54 -4.35 12.00 -6.48
C ASN A 54 -3.20 11.21 -7.14
N ASP A 55 -2.94 9.99 -6.66
CA ASP A 55 -1.99 9.10 -7.30
C ASP A 55 -2.55 8.58 -8.62
N THR A 56 -1.93 8.95 -9.74
CA THR A 56 -2.33 8.53 -11.09
C THR A 56 -1.57 7.30 -11.59
N ARG A 57 -0.55 6.86 -10.87
CA ARG A 57 0.25 5.67 -11.21
C ARG A 57 -0.29 4.43 -10.51
N VAL A 58 -0.47 4.54 -9.20
CA VAL A 58 -1.08 3.51 -8.37
C VAL A 58 -2.31 4.12 -7.71
N LEU A 59 -3.48 3.87 -8.27
CA LEU A 59 -4.72 4.47 -7.82
C LEU A 59 -4.96 4.17 -6.34
N TYR A 60 -5.38 5.18 -5.57
CA TYR A 60 -5.63 5.04 -4.13
C TYR A 60 -6.61 3.91 -3.78
N VAL A 61 -7.46 3.53 -4.72
CA VAL A 61 -8.42 2.44 -4.54
C VAL A 61 -7.73 1.09 -4.34
N GLU A 62 -6.55 0.88 -4.90
CA GLU A 62 -5.80 -0.37 -4.74
C GLU A 62 -5.39 -0.61 -3.28
N PRO A 63 -4.61 0.28 -2.64
CA PRO A 63 -4.30 0.10 -1.21
C PRO A 63 -5.55 0.18 -0.32
N ALA A 64 -6.57 0.99 -0.67
CA ALA A 64 -7.80 1.06 0.10
C ALA A 64 -8.55 -0.27 0.12
N LYS A 65 -8.70 -0.93 -1.01
CA LYS A 65 -9.31 -2.27 -1.11
C LYS A 65 -8.49 -3.32 -0.36
N TRP A 66 -7.16 -3.27 -0.51
CA TRP A 66 -6.28 -4.19 0.19
C TRP A 66 -6.36 -4.04 1.70
N VAL A 67 -6.34 -2.81 2.21
CA VAL A 67 -6.52 -2.52 3.65
C VAL A 67 -7.88 -2.99 4.15
N ALA A 68 -8.96 -2.75 3.40
CA ALA A 68 -10.28 -3.23 3.76
C ALA A 68 -10.31 -4.76 3.88
N ARG A 69 -9.71 -5.46 2.93
CA ARG A 69 -9.60 -6.93 2.94
C ARG A 69 -8.76 -7.45 4.11
N LEU A 70 -7.65 -6.79 4.44
CA LEU A 70 -6.84 -7.13 5.61
C LEU A 70 -7.61 -6.97 6.92
N ARG A 71 -8.38 -5.89 7.07
CA ARG A 71 -9.22 -5.66 8.25
C ARG A 71 -10.31 -6.71 8.40
N GLU A 72 -10.89 -7.16 7.28
CA GLU A 72 -11.91 -8.22 7.27
C GLU A 72 -11.39 -9.53 7.89
N VAL A 73 -10.11 -9.85 7.70
CA VAL A 73 -9.46 -11.02 8.30
C VAL A 73 -8.77 -10.74 9.63
N GLY A 74 -9.00 -9.58 10.24
CA GLY A 74 -8.54 -9.22 11.57
C GLY A 74 -7.10 -8.71 11.65
N ALA A 75 -6.48 -8.30 10.54
CA ALA A 75 -5.15 -7.70 10.56
C ALA A 75 -5.17 -6.30 11.20
N ASP A 76 -4.12 -6.00 11.98
CA ASP A 76 -3.88 -4.67 12.56
C ASP A 76 -3.23 -3.77 11.50
N VAL A 77 -4.06 -2.95 10.84
CA VAL A 77 -3.62 -2.11 9.74
C VAL A 77 -4.13 -0.67 9.85
N ILE A 78 -3.20 0.27 9.74
CA ILE A 78 -3.46 1.70 9.64
C ILE A 78 -3.27 2.13 8.19
N MET A 79 -4.20 2.94 7.68
CA MET A 79 -4.08 3.56 6.36
C MET A 79 -3.94 5.06 6.51
N LYS A 80 -2.85 5.61 5.97
CA LYS A 80 -2.63 7.05 5.86
C LYS A 80 -2.79 7.47 4.41
N THR A 81 -3.70 8.41 4.15
CA THR A 81 -3.97 8.93 2.81
C THR A 81 -3.55 10.39 2.72
N GLU A 82 -2.65 10.70 1.81
CA GLU A 82 -2.33 12.07 1.42
C GLU A 82 -3.45 12.59 0.49
N MET A 83 -4.06 13.70 0.85
CA MET A 83 -5.28 14.19 0.19
C MET A 83 -5.04 15.16 -0.94
N VAL A 84 -3.83 15.74 -1.06
CA VAL A 84 -3.52 16.82 -2.00
C VAL A 84 -2.48 16.40 -3.03
N ALA A 85 -1.42 15.74 -2.59
CA ALA A 85 -0.31 15.34 -3.46
C ALA A 85 -0.60 14.08 -4.27
N GLY A 86 0.23 13.83 -5.31
CA GLY A 86 0.20 12.63 -6.14
C GLY A 86 1.13 11.53 -5.64
N HIS A 87 1.64 10.71 -6.55
CA HIS A 87 2.45 9.51 -6.27
C HIS A 87 3.69 9.77 -5.42
N GLY A 88 4.34 10.89 -5.59
CA GLY A 88 5.54 11.27 -4.82
C GLY A 88 5.28 11.75 -3.39
N GLY A 89 4.02 11.80 -2.94
CA GLY A 89 3.65 12.35 -1.64
C GLY A 89 3.64 13.89 -1.60
N ALA A 90 3.53 14.46 -0.41
CA ALA A 90 3.47 15.91 -0.22
C ALA A 90 4.74 16.61 -0.73
N SER A 91 4.56 17.75 -1.40
CA SER A 91 5.65 18.63 -1.80
C SER A 91 6.03 19.60 -0.69
N GLY A 92 7.30 20.00 -0.68
CA GLY A 92 7.83 20.94 0.31
C GLY A 92 8.55 20.28 1.48
N ARG A 93 9.63 20.91 1.92
CA ARG A 93 10.56 20.38 2.92
C ARG A 93 9.87 19.98 4.23
N TYR A 94 9.06 20.86 4.78
CA TYR A 94 8.44 20.63 6.09
C TYR A 94 7.31 19.59 6.04
N SER A 95 6.55 19.55 4.95
CA SER A 95 5.51 18.53 4.77
C SER A 95 6.12 17.13 4.68
N THR A 96 7.19 16.98 3.92
CA THR A 96 7.95 15.74 3.82
C THR A 96 8.51 15.30 5.18
N TRP A 97 9.06 16.24 5.96
CA TRP A 97 9.59 15.93 7.29
C TRP A 97 8.50 15.50 8.27
N LYS A 98 7.32 16.10 8.22
CA LYS A 98 6.18 15.66 9.04
C LYS A 98 5.73 14.25 8.69
N ASP A 99 5.69 13.92 7.39
CA ASP A 99 5.36 12.57 6.95
C ASP A 99 6.40 11.54 7.42
N ARG A 100 7.68 11.85 7.31
CA ARG A 100 8.76 11.00 7.82
C ARG A 100 8.72 10.85 9.35
N ALA A 101 8.42 11.92 10.07
CA ALA A 101 8.27 11.87 11.51
C ALA A 101 7.13 10.94 11.93
N PHE A 102 5.99 10.98 11.21
CA PHE A 102 4.89 10.08 11.44
C PHE A 102 5.28 8.61 11.18
N GLU A 103 5.93 8.34 10.05
CA GLU A 103 6.38 6.99 9.68
C GLU A 103 7.34 6.42 10.73
N TYR A 104 8.34 7.21 11.16
CA TYR A 104 9.29 6.78 12.19
C TYR A 104 8.64 6.61 13.57
N ALA A 105 7.71 7.48 13.94
CA ALA A 105 6.97 7.34 15.19
C ALA A 105 6.17 6.02 15.21
N TRP A 106 5.53 5.67 14.10
CA TRP A 106 4.82 4.41 13.97
C TRP A 106 5.76 3.19 14.06
N VAL A 107 6.93 3.26 13.43
CA VAL A 107 7.95 2.20 13.51
C VAL A 107 8.44 2.01 14.95
N LEU A 108 8.79 3.11 15.62
CA LEU A 108 9.29 3.07 17.00
C LEU A 108 8.21 2.54 17.98
N ASP A 109 6.96 2.97 17.81
CA ASP A 109 5.85 2.47 18.61
C ASP A 109 5.64 0.97 18.37
N THR A 110 5.64 0.55 17.11
CA THR A 110 5.44 -0.87 16.73
C THR A 110 6.54 -1.78 17.30
N LEU A 111 7.77 -1.27 17.38
CA LEU A 111 8.91 -2.00 17.95
C LEU A 111 9.00 -1.91 19.49
N GLY A 112 8.11 -1.16 20.13
CA GLY A 112 8.14 -0.93 21.57
C GLY A 112 9.30 -0.03 22.02
N LEU A 113 9.84 0.79 21.11
CA LEU A 113 10.95 1.71 21.38
C LEU A 113 10.50 3.16 21.62
N ALA A 114 9.21 3.45 21.50
CA ALA A 114 8.67 4.75 21.86
C ALA A 114 8.82 4.94 23.37
N GLN A 115 9.57 5.96 23.79
CA GLN A 115 9.63 6.36 25.19
C GLN A 115 8.30 7.02 25.57
N ASP A 116 7.70 6.52 26.62
CA ASP A 116 6.59 7.24 27.29
C ASP A 116 7.21 8.49 27.94
N THR A 117 7.17 9.60 27.25
CA THR A 117 7.72 10.88 27.73
C THR A 117 6.84 11.51 28.78
N GLY A 118 6.05 10.73 29.55
CA GLY A 118 5.31 11.15 30.73
C GLY A 118 5.02 12.64 30.77
N ALA A 119 4.33 13.17 29.77
CA ALA A 119 3.89 14.56 29.78
C ALA A 119 2.88 14.69 30.92
N LYS A 120 3.34 15.26 32.05
CA LYS A 120 2.49 15.71 33.14
C LYS A 120 1.79 17.01 32.71
#